data_4436c481384ff62f4d1d24d68941af41
#
_entry.id   4436c481384ff62f4d1d24d68941af41
#
_cell.length_a   1.000
_cell.length_b   1.000
_cell.length_c   1.000
_cell.angle_alpha   90.00
_cell.angle_beta   90.00
_cell.angle_gamma   90.00
#
_symmetry.space_group_name_H-M   'P 1'
#
loop_
_entity.id
_entity.type
_entity.pdbx_description
1 polymer ?
#
loop_
_entity_poly.entity_id
_entity_poly.type
_entity_poly.pdbx_seq_one_letter_code
_entity_poly.pdbx_strand_id
1 'polypeptide(L)'
;MYYIGVDLGGTNIAVGLVNENGKILKKGSVPTKADREPDEIIKDMAALCLDLIKEVGIAVGDVEYAGIATPGTVDHDSGYVVYANNLPFLNYPIAAKLTEFSGIKKVLVENDANAAAKGEAEMGASKGCNDSLMITLGTGLGGGIIIDKKVYSGFNYAGGELGHTVIEVGGRQCSCGRKGCWEAYSSATGLINMTKDKLA
;
A
#
# COMPACT_ATOMS: atom_id res chain seq x y z
N MET A 1 -13.45 -15.16 13.06
CA MET A 1 -12.53 -14.01 13.14
C MET A 1 -12.69 -13.14 11.91
N TYR A 2 -12.54 -11.81 12.06
CA TYR A 2 -12.67 -10.86 10.95
C TYR A 2 -11.42 -10.00 10.88
N TYR A 3 -11.12 -9.54 9.67
CA TYR A 3 -9.96 -8.71 9.37
C TYR A 3 -10.38 -7.56 8.48
N ILE A 4 -9.72 -6.43 8.60
CA ILE A 4 -9.88 -5.29 7.71
C ILE A 4 -8.60 -5.11 6.90
N GLY A 5 -8.73 -5.03 5.59
CA GLY A 5 -7.68 -4.59 4.69
C GLY A 5 -7.99 -3.20 4.17
N VAL A 6 -7.04 -2.30 4.25
CA VAL A 6 -7.11 -0.93 3.74
C VAL A 6 -6.06 -0.75 2.67
N ASP A 7 -6.46 -0.29 1.51
CA ASP A 7 -5.60 0.22 0.45
C ASP A 7 -5.71 1.75 0.43
N LEU A 8 -4.69 2.42 0.95
CA LEU A 8 -4.61 3.87 1.05
C LEU A 8 -3.81 4.41 -0.13
N GLY A 9 -4.48 4.71 -1.22
CA GLY A 9 -3.88 5.38 -2.36
C GLY A 9 -3.96 6.91 -2.29
N GLY A 10 -3.19 7.60 -3.12
CA GLY A 10 -3.23 9.06 -3.22
C GLY A 10 -4.58 9.61 -3.74
N THR A 11 -5.38 8.80 -4.42
CA THR A 11 -6.68 9.20 -4.99
C THR A 11 -7.85 8.66 -4.20
N ASN A 12 -7.81 7.39 -3.81
CA ASN A 12 -8.89 6.71 -3.11
C ASN A 12 -8.35 5.91 -1.92
N ILE A 13 -9.18 5.78 -0.89
CA ILE A 13 -9.06 4.83 0.20
C ILE A 13 -10.04 3.71 -0.12
N ALA A 14 -9.56 2.48 -0.27
CA ALA A 14 -10.39 1.30 -0.41
C ALA A 14 -10.29 0.42 0.85
N VAL A 15 -11.41 -0.10 1.32
CA VAL A 15 -11.47 -0.94 2.52
C VAL A 15 -12.24 -2.21 2.20
N GLY A 16 -11.72 -3.34 2.66
CA GLY A 16 -12.37 -4.64 2.60
C GLY A 16 -12.46 -5.29 3.99
N LEU A 17 -13.64 -5.77 4.36
CA LEU A 17 -13.86 -6.63 5.52
C LEU A 17 -13.80 -8.09 5.07
N VAL A 18 -12.96 -8.89 5.71
CA VAL A 18 -12.59 -10.24 5.29
C VAL A 18 -12.79 -11.20 6.47
N ASN A 19 -13.23 -12.42 6.19
CA ASN A 19 -13.28 -13.48 7.19
C ASN A 19 -11.98 -14.30 7.24
N GLU A 20 -11.90 -15.25 8.20
CA GLU A 20 -10.74 -16.13 8.40
C GLU A 20 -10.37 -17.01 7.19
N ASN A 21 -11.28 -17.18 6.23
CA ASN A 21 -11.03 -17.95 5.00
C ASN A 21 -10.54 -17.08 3.84
N GLY A 22 -10.25 -15.78 4.08
CA GLY A 22 -9.83 -14.83 3.06
C GLY A 22 -10.97 -14.33 2.14
N LYS A 23 -12.24 -14.66 2.46
CA LYS A 23 -13.39 -14.20 1.69
C LYS A 23 -13.75 -12.76 2.07
N ILE A 24 -13.77 -11.87 1.06
CA ILE A 24 -14.27 -10.51 1.23
C ILE A 24 -15.79 -10.56 1.45
N LEU A 25 -16.23 -10.10 2.61
CA LEU A 25 -17.64 -10.02 3.00
C LEU A 25 -18.28 -8.73 2.52
N LYS A 26 -17.54 -7.63 2.63
CA LYS A 26 -17.96 -6.30 2.21
C LYS A 26 -16.75 -5.47 1.80
N LYS A 27 -16.94 -4.54 0.89
CA LYS A 27 -15.92 -3.57 0.48
C LYS A 27 -16.54 -2.20 0.22
N GLY A 28 -15.78 -1.15 0.42
CA GLY A 28 -16.15 0.22 0.15
C GLY A 28 -14.95 1.06 -0.26
N SER A 29 -15.21 2.25 -0.76
CA SER A 29 -14.16 3.20 -1.13
C SER A 29 -14.64 4.63 -0.97
N VAL A 30 -13.72 5.52 -0.59
CA VAL A 30 -13.93 6.97 -0.51
C VAL A 30 -12.74 7.71 -1.14
N PRO A 31 -12.90 8.93 -1.67
CA PRO A 31 -11.80 9.75 -2.16
C PRO A 31 -10.82 10.11 -1.02
N THR A 32 -9.52 9.98 -1.26
CA THR A 32 -8.47 10.33 -0.26
C THR A 32 -8.43 11.82 0.01
N LYS A 33 -8.54 12.66 -1.03
CA LYS A 33 -8.37 14.12 -0.92
C LYS A 33 -7.06 14.44 -0.22
N ALA A 34 -5.94 14.08 -0.84
CA ALA A 34 -4.60 14.06 -0.27
C ALA A 34 -4.02 15.47 0.07
N ASP A 35 -4.72 16.54 -0.25
CA ASP A 35 -4.40 17.94 0.05
C ASP A 35 -4.82 18.39 1.47
N ARG A 36 -5.46 17.49 2.24
CA ARG A 36 -5.94 17.75 3.60
C ARG A 36 -4.91 17.39 4.67
N GLU A 37 -5.22 17.76 5.92
CA GLU A 37 -4.45 17.34 7.08
C GLU A 37 -4.49 15.80 7.24
N PRO A 38 -3.37 15.18 7.64
CA PRO A 38 -3.26 13.73 7.82
C PRO A 38 -4.40 13.12 8.64
N ASP A 39 -4.73 13.71 9.78
CA ASP A 39 -5.78 13.20 10.68
C ASP A 39 -7.16 13.15 10.01
N GLU A 40 -7.47 14.05 9.08
CA GLU A 40 -8.75 14.06 8.36
C GLU A 40 -8.86 12.86 7.39
N ILE A 41 -7.74 12.48 6.75
CA ILE A 41 -7.67 11.31 5.90
C ILE A 41 -7.91 10.04 6.72
N ILE A 42 -7.30 9.95 7.91
CA ILE A 42 -7.46 8.77 8.76
C ILE A 42 -8.83 8.71 9.40
N LYS A 43 -9.49 9.83 9.69
CA LYS A 43 -10.89 9.86 10.13
C LYS A 43 -11.84 9.30 9.08
N ASP A 44 -11.67 9.68 7.80
CA ASP A 44 -12.47 9.13 6.70
C ASP A 44 -12.22 7.62 6.54
N MET A 45 -10.97 7.18 6.66
CA MET A 45 -10.59 5.76 6.68
C MET A 45 -11.27 5.01 7.82
N ALA A 46 -11.22 5.56 9.04
CA ALA A 46 -11.86 4.97 10.22
C ALA A 46 -13.37 4.89 10.06
N ALA A 47 -14.01 5.96 9.57
CA ALA A 47 -15.44 5.99 9.31
C ALA A 47 -15.84 4.89 8.33
N LEU A 48 -15.11 4.75 7.21
CA LEU A 48 -15.37 3.68 6.24
C LEU A 48 -15.20 2.28 6.84
N CYS A 49 -14.17 2.06 7.68
CA CYS A 49 -14.01 0.79 8.40
C CYS A 49 -15.22 0.48 9.29
N LEU A 50 -15.68 1.48 10.07
CA LEU A 50 -16.82 1.33 10.99
C LEU A 50 -18.13 1.11 10.24
N ASP A 51 -18.33 1.77 9.11
CA ASP A 51 -19.52 1.57 8.27
C ASP A 51 -19.59 0.13 7.75
N LEU A 52 -18.47 -0.42 7.26
CA LEU A 52 -18.44 -1.81 6.79
C LEU A 52 -18.66 -2.82 7.92
N ILE A 53 -18.10 -2.59 9.11
CA ILE A 53 -18.34 -3.39 10.33
C ILE A 53 -19.83 -3.40 10.66
N LYS A 54 -20.45 -2.22 10.66
CA LYS A 54 -21.88 -2.05 10.95
C LYS A 54 -22.77 -2.73 9.90
N GLU A 55 -22.45 -2.57 8.61
CA GLU A 55 -23.19 -3.17 7.51
C GLU A 55 -23.17 -4.71 7.53
N VAL A 56 -22.07 -5.30 8.00
CA VAL A 56 -21.95 -6.76 8.16
C VAL A 56 -22.61 -7.23 9.47
N GLY A 57 -22.91 -6.31 10.41
CA GLY A 57 -23.61 -6.62 11.66
C GLY A 57 -22.72 -7.23 12.73
N ILE A 58 -21.42 -6.89 12.73
CA ILE A 58 -20.45 -7.36 13.74
C ILE A 58 -20.03 -6.20 14.66
N ALA A 59 -19.40 -6.51 15.79
CA ALA A 59 -18.82 -5.49 16.65
C ALA A 59 -17.37 -5.17 16.26
N VAL A 60 -16.89 -3.97 16.60
CA VAL A 60 -15.48 -3.58 16.39
C VAL A 60 -14.53 -4.57 17.10
N GLY A 61 -14.94 -5.08 18.25
CA GLY A 61 -14.16 -6.07 19.01
C GLY A 61 -14.04 -7.45 18.36
N ASP A 62 -14.84 -7.75 17.33
CA ASP A 62 -14.76 -9.00 16.56
C ASP A 62 -13.69 -8.93 15.46
N VAL A 63 -13.15 -7.72 15.20
CA VAL A 63 -12.06 -7.50 14.25
C VAL A 63 -10.75 -7.79 14.95
N GLU A 64 -10.04 -8.81 14.47
CA GLU A 64 -8.76 -9.27 15.04
C GLU A 64 -7.67 -8.23 14.79
N TYR A 65 -7.57 -7.71 13.54
CA TYR A 65 -6.70 -6.60 13.18
C TYR A 65 -7.14 -5.91 11.89
N ALA A 66 -6.67 -4.69 11.72
CA ALA A 66 -6.68 -3.99 10.43
C ALA A 66 -5.25 -3.92 9.86
N GLY A 67 -5.10 -4.18 8.56
CA GLY A 67 -3.86 -3.97 7.82
C GLY A 67 -4.00 -2.79 6.86
N ILE A 68 -3.09 -1.83 6.91
CA ILE A 68 -3.05 -0.67 6.01
C ILE A 68 -1.91 -0.89 5.02
N ALA A 69 -2.24 -0.93 3.73
CA ALA A 69 -1.30 -0.81 2.63
C ALA A 69 -1.24 0.66 2.19
N THR A 70 -0.05 1.25 2.12
CA THR A 70 0.13 2.67 1.78
C THR A 70 1.38 2.88 0.94
N PRO A 71 1.41 3.82 -0.02
CA PRO A 71 2.63 4.16 -0.72
C PRO A 71 3.65 4.81 0.21
N GLY A 72 4.93 4.70 -0.18
CA GLY A 72 6.05 5.29 0.53
C GLY A 72 6.80 4.34 1.45
N THR A 73 7.68 4.90 2.28
CA THR A 73 8.49 4.15 3.23
C THR A 73 7.73 3.98 4.54
N VAL A 74 7.55 2.74 4.95
CA VAL A 74 6.79 2.36 6.14
C VAL A 74 7.70 1.65 7.14
N ASP A 75 7.73 2.13 8.36
CA ASP A 75 8.26 1.41 9.51
C ASP A 75 7.13 0.54 10.09
N HIS A 76 7.08 -0.71 9.68
CA HIS A 76 6.03 -1.64 10.09
C HIS A 76 6.14 -2.07 11.56
N ASP A 77 7.32 -1.96 12.17
CA ASP A 77 7.53 -2.31 13.58
C ASP A 77 6.90 -1.27 14.51
N SER A 78 7.04 0.01 14.18
CA SER A 78 6.48 1.11 14.97
C SER A 78 5.09 1.57 14.49
N GLY A 79 4.66 1.15 13.29
CA GLY A 79 3.37 1.54 12.71
C GLY A 79 3.35 2.95 12.14
N TYR A 80 4.50 3.44 11.67
CA TYR A 80 4.66 4.79 11.11
C TYR A 80 4.81 4.77 9.60
N VAL A 81 4.23 5.77 8.93
CA VAL A 81 4.66 6.17 7.58
C VAL A 81 5.79 7.16 7.75
N VAL A 82 7.01 6.73 7.40
CA VAL A 82 8.21 7.58 7.49
C VAL A 82 8.12 8.71 6.49
N TYR A 83 7.74 8.37 5.24
CA TYR A 83 7.57 9.34 4.17
C TYR A 83 6.67 8.78 3.07
N ALA A 84 5.81 9.62 2.50
CA ALA A 84 5.01 9.30 1.31
C ALA A 84 5.04 10.47 0.32
N ASN A 85 5.26 10.17 -0.98
CA ASN A 85 5.34 11.20 -2.02
C ASN A 85 3.97 11.86 -2.32
N ASN A 86 2.91 11.05 -2.32
CA ASN A 86 1.59 11.45 -2.82
C ASN A 86 0.56 11.62 -1.70
N LEU A 87 1.02 11.60 -0.44
CA LEU A 87 0.19 11.74 0.76
C LEU A 87 0.91 12.64 1.75
N PRO A 88 0.18 13.39 2.60
CA PRO A 88 0.76 14.37 3.52
C PRO A 88 1.37 13.71 4.77
N PHE A 89 2.01 12.54 4.62
CA PHE A 89 2.58 11.81 5.74
C PHE A 89 4.10 11.97 5.82
N LEU A 90 4.56 12.45 6.96
CA LEU A 90 5.97 12.54 7.32
C LEU A 90 6.12 12.17 8.79
N ASN A 91 6.79 11.05 9.06
CA ASN A 91 6.90 10.47 10.41
C ASN A 91 5.53 10.40 11.12
N TYR A 92 4.52 9.93 10.41
CA TYR A 92 3.14 9.95 10.86
C TYR A 92 2.72 8.61 11.47
N PRO A 93 2.17 8.57 12.72
CA PRO A 93 1.83 7.35 13.46
C PRO A 93 0.49 6.76 12.97
N ILE A 94 0.42 6.34 11.72
CA ILE A 94 -0.83 5.94 11.05
C ILE A 94 -1.58 4.81 11.77
N ALA A 95 -0.84 3.82 12.29
CA ALA A 95 -1.45 2.70 13.01
C ALA A 95 -2.11 3.15 14.31
N ALA A 96 -1.43 3.98 15.10
CA ALA A 96 -1.97 4.53 16.34
C ALA A 96 -3.19 5.43 16.07
N LYS A 97 -3.14 6.24 15.02
CA LYS A 97 -4.24 7.13 14.63
C LYS A 97 -5.47 6.38 14.15
N LEU A 98 -5.31 5.31 13.35
CA LEU A 98 -6.46 4.48 13.00
C LEU A 98 -7.06 3.78 14.23
N THR A 99 -6.23 3.29 15.16
CA THR A 99 -6.69 2.76 16.44
C THR A 99 -7.48 3.79 17.24
N GLU A 100 -6.97 5.02 17.36
CA GLU A 100 -7.63 6.14 18.07
C GLU A 100 -9.03 6.42 17.50
N PHE A 101 -9.16 6.52 16.17
CA PHE A 101 -10.41 6.95 15.54
C PHE A 101 -11.41 5.81 15.30
N SER A 102 -10.96 4.55 15.17
CA SER A 102 -11.84 3.41 14.88
C SER A 102 -12.15 2.53 16.08
N GLY A 103 -11.28 2.56 17.10
CA GLY A 103 -11.35 1.61 18.22
C GLY A 103 -10.85 0.20 17.90
N ILE A 104 -10.34 -0.06 16.69
CA ILE A 104 -9.72 -1.33 16.33
C ILE A 104 -8.38 -1.45 17.07
N LYS A 105 -8.25 -2.48 17.91
CA LYS A 105 -7.13 -2.58 18.86
C LYS A 105 -5.76 -2.86 18.23
N LYS A 106 -5.73 -3.57 17.12
CA LYS A 106 -4.50 -3.96 16.45
C LYS A 106 -4.51 -3.45 15.01
N VAL A 107 -3.60 -2.57 14.69
CA VAL A 107 -3.42 -2.04 13.33
C VAL A 107 -1.99 -2.29 12.90
N LEU A 108 -1.85 -2.91 11.73
CA LEU A 108 -0.58 -3.17 11.07
C LEU A 108 -0.47 -2.27 9.85
N VAL A 109 0.73 -1.91 9.47
CA VAL A 109 0.96 -1.08 8.28
C VAL A 109 2.11 -1.66 7.45
N GLU A 110 1.97 -1.59 6.12
CA GLU A 110 2.98 -2.05 5.18
C GLU A 110 2.96 -1.17 3.92
N ASN A 111 4.06 -1.17 3.18
CA ASN A 111 4.09 -0.59 1.84
C ASN A 111 3.09 -1.32 0.93
N ASP A 112 2.45 -0.59 0.00
CA ASP A 112 1.40 -1.10 -0.89
C ASP A 112 1.85 -2.27 -1.78
N ALA A 113 3.03 -2.19 -2.40
CA ALA A 113 3.57 -3.27 -3.22
C ALA A 113 3.97 -4.49 -2.38
N ASN A 114 4.53 -4.29 -1.20
CA ASN A 114 4.84 -5.35 -0.24
C ASN A 114 3.57 -6.05 0.25
N ALA A 115 2.53 -5.28 0.61
CA ALA A 115 1.25 -5.82 1.03
C ALA A 115 0.58 -6.63 -0.09
N ALA A 116 0.65 -6.15 -1.34
CA ALA A 116 0.15 -6.88 -2.50
C ALA A 116 0.93 -8.19 -2.73
N ALA A 117 2.27 -8.16 -2.64
CA ALA A 117 3.09 -9.37 -2.75
C ALA A 117 2.76 -10.40 -1.66
N LYS A 118 2.54 -9.93 -0.42
CA LYS A 118 2.10 -10.79 0.68
C LYS A 118 0.71 -11.39 0.41
N GLY A 119 -0.22 -10.60 -0.09
CA GLY A 119 -1.55 -11.06 -0.49
C GLY A 119 -1.51 -12.16 -1.55
N GLU A 120 -0.67 -12.00 -2.58
CA GLU A 120 -0.45 -13.02 -3.62
C GLU A 120 0.21 -14.29 -3.06
N ALA A 121 1.12 -14.16 -2.11
CA ALA A 121 1.76 -15.31 -1.47
C ALA A 121 0.79 -16.11 -0.57
N GLU A 122 -0.17 -15.44 0.07
CA GLU A 122 -1.13 -16.11 0.97
C GLU A 122 -2.34 -16.68 0.21
N MET A 123 -2.90 -15.92 -0.73
CA MET A 123 -4.20 -16.23 -1.33
C MET A 123 -4.22 -16.19 -2.87
N GLY A 124 -3.12 -15.79 -3.50
CA GLY A 124 -3.06 -15.54 -4.94
C GLY A 124 -2.12 -16.47 -5.71
N ALA A 125 -1.49 -15.92 -6.76
CA ALA A 125 -0.71 -16.65 -7.75
C ALA A 125 0.57 -17.31 -7.19
N SER A 126 1.15 -16.77 -6.12
CA SER A 126 2.36 -17.34 -5.49
C SER A 126 2.06 -18.17 -4.24
N LYS A 127 0.78 -18.54 -4.02
CA LYS A 127 0.40 -19.38 -2.89
C LYS A 127 1.14 -20.71 -2.89
N GLY A 128 1.76 -21.02 -1.74
CA GLY A 128 2.56 -22.23 -1.56
C GLY A 128 4.03 -22.10 -1.95
N CYS A 129 4.45 -21.01 -2.58
CA CYS A 129 5.86 -20.72 -2.84
C CYS A 129 6.54 -20.20 -1.55
N ASN A 130 7.82 -20.54 -1.37
CA ASN A 130 8.62 -19.96 -0.29
C ASN A 130 9.11 -18.55 -0.68
N ASP A 131 9.47 -18.40 -1.94
CA ASP A 131 10.05 -17.18 -2.50
C ASP A 131 9.24 -16.74 -3.70
N SER A 132 8.99 -15.45 -3.81
CA SER A 132 8.30 -14.85 -4.95
C SER A 132 8.68 -13.39 -5.13
N LEU A 133 8.55 -12.95 -6.38
CA LEU A 133 8.72 -11.56 -6.76
C LEU A 133 7.42 -11.08 -7.41
N MET A 134 6.88 -10.00 -6.93
CA MET A 134 5.73 -9.33 -7.52
C MET A 134 6.15 -7.98 -8.09
N ILE A 135 5.72 -7.69 -9.31
CA ILE A 135 5.89 -6.39 -9.95
C ILE A 135 4.52 -5.78 -10.16
N THR A 136 4.32 -4.56 -9.67
CA THR A 136 3.10 -3.78 -9.91
C THR A 136 3.35 -2.74 -10.99
N LEU A 137 2.53 -2.76 -12.04
CA LEU A 137 2.58 -1.80 -13.14
C LEU A 137 1.34 -0.90 -13.08
N GLY A 138 1.54 0.33 -12.63
CA GLY A 138 0.51 1.36 -12.50
C GLY A 138 1.05 2.72 -12.91
N THR A 139 0.66 3.78 -12.22
CA THR A 139 1.22 5.14 -12.39
C THR A 139 2.75 5.09 -12.31
N GLY A 140 3.29 4.36 -11.32
CA GLY A 140 4.69 4.01 -11.18
C GLY A 140 4.93 2.51 -11.42
N LEU A 141 6.11 2.03 -11.01
CA LEU A 141 6.49 0.63 -10.95
C LEU A 141 6.88 0.28 -9.52
N GLY A 142 6.08 -0.54 -8.87
CA GLY A 142 6.37 -1.06 -7.54
C GLY A 142 6.89 -2.50 -7.59
N GLY A 143 7.50 -2.94 -6.51
CA GLY A 143 7.95 -4.30 -6.34
C GLY A 143 7.77 -4.79 -4.91
N GLY A 144 7.40 -6.06 -4.77
CA GLY A 144 7.36 -6.74 -3.49
C GLY A 144 8.12 -8.06 -3.57
N ILE A 145 8.97 -8.30 -2.61
CA ILE A 145 9.84 -9.47 -2.56
C ILE A 145 9.45 -10.32 -1.34
N ILE A 146 9.18 -11.59 -1.59
CA ILE A 146 8.96 -12.59 -0.54
C ILE A 146 10.15 -13.53 -0.52
N ILE A 147 10.77 -13.72 0.64
CA ILE A 147 11.84 -14.68 0.91
C ILE A 147 11.47 -15.48 2.15
N ASP A 148 11.52 -16.80 2.07
CA ASP A 148 11.12 -17.70 3.17
C ASP A 148 9.72 -17.35 3.71
N LYS A 149 8.76 -17.08 2.82
CA LYS A 149 7.36 -16.68 3.13
C LYS A 149 7.22 -15.33 3.86
N LYS A 150 8.27 -14.54 3.95
CA LYS A 150 8.28 -13.24 4.60
C LYS A 150 8.54 -12.12 3.60
N VAL A 151 7.91 -10.98 3.84
CA VAL A 151 8.22 -9.75 3.07
C VAL A 151 9.67 -9.35 3.36
N TYR A 152 10.43 -9.11 2.29
CA TYR A 152 11.76 -8.55 2.38
C TYR A 152 11.68 -7.03 2.22
N SER A 153 11.76 -6.32 3.32
CA SER A 153 11.74 -4.84 3.35
C SER A 153 13.13 -4.20 3.45
N GLY A 154 14.20 -5.01 3.58
CA GLY A 154 15.56 -4.48 3.78
C GLY A 154 15.75 -3.88 5.18
N PHE A 155 16.96 -3.35 5.44
CA PHE A 155 17.30 -2.78 6.76
C PHE A 155 16.67 -1.41 7.03
N ASN A 156 16.23 -0.71 5.98
CA ASN A 156 15.67 0.66 6.03
C ASN A 156 14.26 0.74 5.42
N TYR A 157 13.58 -0.40 5.33
CA TYR A 157 12.22 -0.53 4.77
C TYR A 157 12.07 -0.15 3.28
N ALA A 158 13.17 -0.05 2.54
CA ALA A 158 13.17 0.28 1.11
C ALA A 158 13.68 -0.88 0.22
N GLY A 159 13.63 -2.12 0.70
CA GLY A 159 14.21 -3.29 0.02
C GLY A 159 13.53 -3.68 -1.28
N GLY A 160 12.26 -3.31 -1.49
CA GLY A 160 11.45 -3.65 -2.66
C GLY A 160 11.33 -2.57 -3.73
N GLU A 161 12.10 -1.48 -3.67
CA GLU A 161 12.02 -0.34 -4.59
C GLU A 161 12.60 -0.65 -5.99
N LEU A 162 12.08 -1.71 -6.63
CA LEU A 162 12.59 -2.26 -7.91
C LEU A 162 12.42 -1.29 -9.06
N GLY A 163 11.35 -0.48 -9.06
CA GLY A 163 11.12 0.53 -10.08
C GLY A 163 12.22 1.57 -10.19
N HIS A 164 12.99 1.74 -9.12
CA HIS A 164 14.10 2.68 -9.08
C HIS A 164 15.46 2.04 -9.37
N THR A 165 15.50 0.77 -9.75
CA THR A 165 16.72 0.15 -10.30
C THR A 165 17.07 0.80 -11.64
N VAL A 166 18.32 1.25 -11.78
CA VAL A 166 18.81 1.86 -13.03
C VAL A 166 19.03 0.77 -14.08
N ILE A 167 18.27 0.80 -15.17
CA ILE A 167 18.41 -0.12 -16.31
C ILE A 167 19.12 0.51 -17.49
N GLU A 168 19.22 1.87 -17.53
CA GLU A 168 19.91 2.62 -18.57
C GLU A 168 20.70 3.78 -17.95
N VAL A 169 22.03 3.69 -17.97
CA VAL A 169 22.90 4.73 -17.41
C VAL A 169 22.75 6.01 -18.23
N GLY A 170 22.44 7.14 -17.55
CA GLY A 170 22.22 8.43 -18.23
C GLY A 170 20.91 8.56 -18.99
N GLY A 171 20.03 7.55 -18.89
CA GLY A 171 18.75 7.49 -19.59
C GLY A 171 17.69 8.49 -19.12
N ARG A 172 16.42 8.12 -19.24
CA ARG A 172 15.27 9.01 -18.97
C ARG A 172 15.24 9.51 -17.53
N GLN A 173 14.80 10.77 -17.34
CA GLN A 173 14.60 11.36 -16.02
C GLN A 173 13.49 10.59 -15.27
N CYS A 174 13.76 10.21 -14.04
CA CYS A 174 12.81 9.59 -13.14
C CYS A 174 12.30 10.61 -12.10
N SER A 175 11.08 10.41 -11.61
CA SER A 175 10.47 11.19 -10.53
C SER A 175 11.30 11.21 -9.24
N CYS A 176 12.09 10.16 -8.97
CA CYS A 176 12.98 10.07 -7.81
C CYS A 176 14.25 10.96 -7.89
N GLY A 177 14.40 11.75 -8.95
CA GLY A 177 15.55 12.63 -9.18
C GLY A 177 16.73 11.97 -9.91
N ARG A 178 16.76 10.64 -10.04
CA ARG A 178 17.77 9.90 -10.79
C ARG A 178 17.40 9.75 -12.27
N LYS A 179 18.33 9.23 -13.08
CA LYS A 179 18.10 8.91 -14.49
C LYS A 179 18.22 7.42 -14.73
N GLY A 180 17.41 6.93 -15.68
CA GLY A 180 17.50 5.56 -16.17
C GLY A 180 16.81 4.52 -15.31
N CYS A 181 15.98 4.89 -14.36
CA CYS A 181 15.19 3.97 -13.53
C CYS A 181 14.20 3.16 -14.39
N TRP A 182 14.00 1.89 -14.04
CA TRP A 182 13.08 0.99 -14.72
C TRP A 182 11.65 1.56 -14.83
N GLU A 183 11.15 2.19 -13.79
CA GLU A 183 9.85 2.89 -13.78
C GLU A 183 9.67 3.88 -14.93
N ALA A 184 10.73 4.65 -15.28
CA ALA A 184 10.66 5.65 -16.35
C ALA A 184 10.42 5.05 -17.75
N TYR A 185 10.56 3.73 -17.90
CA TYR A 185 10.37 3.00 -19.16
C TYR A 185 9.13 2.07 -19.13
N SER A 186 8.79 1.51 -17.96
CA SER A 186 7.82 0.41 -17.88
C SER A 186 6.54 0.74 -17.15
N SER A 187 6.42 1.92 -16.52
CA SER A 187 5.17 2.35 -15.90
C SER A 187 4.20 2.95 -16.92
N ALA A 188 2.93 3.11 -16.54
CA ALA A 188 1.95 3.82 -17.36
C ALA A 188 2.39 5.26 -17.65
N THR A 189 2.93 5.98 -16.66
CA THR A 189 3.50 7.32 -16.86
C THR A 189 4.69 7.29 -17.83
N GLY A 190 5.56 6.28 -17.72
CA GLY A 190 6.67 6.08 -18.64
C GLY A 190 6.19 5.90 -20.08
N LEU A 191 5.19 5.06 -20.31
CA LEU A 191 4.57 4.83 -21.62
C LEU A 191 3.97 6.11 -22.20
N ILE A 192 3.21 6.86 -21.40
CA ILE A 192 2.62 8.14 -21.81
C ILE A 192 3.72 9.13 -22.23
N ASN A 193 4.77 9.27 -21.44
CA ASN A 193 5.85 10.20 -21.73
C ASN A 193 6.63 9.80 -23.00
N MET A 194 6.96 8.52 -23.14
CA MET A 194 7.62 8.01 -24.35
C MET A 194 6.77 8.20 -25.60
N THR A 195 5.46 8.08 -25.49
CA THR A 195 4.53 8.32 -26.60
C THR A 195 4.52 9.80 -26.98
N LYS A 196 4.45 10.70 -25.99
CA LYS A 196 4.50 12.15 -26.23
C LYS A 196 5.79 12.57 -26.93
N ASP A 197 6.95 12.04 -26.50
CA ASP A 197 8.26 12.36 -27.10
C ASP A 197 8.35 11.89 -28.56
N LYS A 198 7.62 10.82 -28.95
CA LYS A 198 7.60 10.33 -30.33
C LYS A 198 6.64 11.09 -31.23
N LEU A 199 5.64 11.78 -30.66
CA LEU A 199 4.64 12.53 -31.39
C LEU A 199 5.04 14.03 -31.55
N ALA A 200 6.03 14.49 -30.78
CA ALA A 200 6.61 15.83 -30.87
C ALA A 200 7.69 15.90 -31.93
#